data_80ae870c5663d2e1f75d0cb196f20791
#
_entry.id   80ae870c5663d2e1f75d0cb196f20791
#
_cell.length_a   1.000
_cell.length_b   1.000
_cell.length_c   1.000
_cell.angle_alpha   90.00
_cell.angle_beta   90.00
_cell.angle_gamma   90.00
#
_symmetry.space_group_name_H-M   'P 1'
#
loop_
_entity.id
_entity.type
_entity.pdbx_description
1 polymer ?
#
loop_
_entity_poly.entity_id
_entity_poly.type
_entity_poly.pdbx_seq_one_letter_code
_entity_poly.pdbx_strand_id
1 'polypeptide(L)'
;VKKGDCFLINSGLVHAICEGLIIAEIQQNSDVTYRVYDYGRPREIHVEKSLDVINFDLKAQNLSNNEVVKYDGFSKVDFCENEYFGMEKINVETKWDDCSNEEKFFIFNMCWR
;
A
#
# COMPACT_ATOMS: atom_id res chain seq x y z
N VAL A 1 10.50 -4.30 -9.18
CA VAL A 1 9.26 -4.74 -8.50
C VAL A 1 8.96 -6.16 -8.94
N LYS A 2 8.63 -7.02 -7.99
CA LYS A 2 8.27 -8.44 -8.20
C LYS A 2 7.03 -8.79 -7.38
N LYS A 3 6.43 -9.94 -7.66
CA LYS A 3 5.28 -10.45 -6.90
C LYS A 3 5.60 -10.53 -5.41
N GLY A 4 4.74 -9.93 -4.61
CA GLY A 4 4.86 -9.88 -3.15
C GLY A 4 5.60 -8.67 -2.61
N ASP A 5 6.16 -7.81 -3.46
CA ASP A 5 6.70 -6.54 -3.01
C ASP A 5 5.60 -5.64 -2.45
N CYS A 6 5.93 -4.93 -1.39
CA CYS A 6 5.09 -3.93 -0.73
C CYS A 6 5.88 -2.64 -0.52
N PHE A 7 5.26 -1.51 -0.81
CA PHE A 7 5.88 -0.20 -0.67
C PHE A 7 4.95 0.76 0.07
N LEU A 8 5.50 1.45 1.06
CA LEU A 8 4.84 2.60 1.67
C LEU A 8 5.19 3.86 0.89
N ILE A 9 4.16 4.54 0.42
CA ILE A 9 4.26 5.78 -0.34
C ILE A 9 3.67 6.92 0.50
N ASN A 10 4.52 7.76 1.04
CA ASN A 10 4.10 8.92 1.81
C ASN A 10 3.63 10.06 0.89
N SER A 11 2.72 10.90 1.40
CA SER A 11 2.30 12.12 0.71
C SER A 11 3.50 12.98 0.34
N GLY A 12 3.51 13.55 -0.86
CA GLY A 12 4.63 14.34 -1.40
C GLY A 12 5.70 13.53 -2.10
N LEU A 13 5.67 12.20 -2.06
CA LEU A 13 6.58 11.36 -2.83
C LEU A 13 6.10 11.22 -4.27
N VAL A 14 6.91 11.65 -5.22
CA VAL A 14 6.64 11.41 -6.65
C VAL A 14 6.82 9.94 -6.96
N HIS A 15 5.77 9.34 -7.50
CA HIS A 15 5.76 7.92 -7.85
C HIS A 15 4.90 7.65 -9.08
N ALA A 16 5.11 6.53 -9.72
CA ALA A 16 4.31 6.08 -10.84
C ALA A 16 4.19 4.56 -10.84
N ILE A 17 3.04 4.07 -11.29
CA ILE A 17 2.79 2.66 -11.55
C ILE A 17 2.93 2.45 -13.05
N CYS A 18 3.96 1.68 -13.45
CA CYS A 18 4.22 1.34 -14.83
C CYS A 18 3.35 0.17 -15.29
N GLU A 19 3.37 -0.09 -16.57
CA GLU A 19 2.65 -1.21 -17.19
C GLU A 19 3.13 -2.58 -16.68
N GLY A 20 2.29 -3.59 -16.87
CA GLY A 20 2.63 -4.98 -16.55
C GLY A 20 2.52 -5.36 -15.07
N LEU A 21 1.97 -4.49 -14.22
CA LEU A 21 1.79 -4.72 -12.79
C LEU A 21 0.32 -4.88 -12.43
N ILE A 22 0.04 -5.84 -11.55
CA ILE A 22 -1.22 -5.93 -10.81
C ILE A 22 -0.88 -5.54 -9.37
N ILE A 23 -1.55 -4.53 -8.87
CA ILE A 23 -1.33 -4.01 -7.51
C ILE A 23 -2.63 -4.00 -6.71
N ALA A 24 -2.49 -4.09 -5.40
CA ALA A 24 -3.50 -3.66 -4.44
C ALA A 24 -3.00 -2.36 -3.81
N GLU A 25 -3.79 -1.31 -3.90
CA GLU A 25 -3.48 0.00 -3.32
C GLU A 25 -4.42 0.26 -2.15
N ILE A 26 -3.84 0.41 -0.97
CA ILE A 26 -4.55 0.79 0.25
C ILE A 26 -4.15 2.21 0.57
N GLN A 27 -5.11 3.10 0.64
CA GLN A 27 -4.85 4.52 0.90
C GLN A 27 -5.79 5.06 1.98
N GLN A 28 -5.37 6.13 2.63
CA GLN A 28 -6.27 6.90 3.49
C GLN A 28 -7.41 7.52 2.67
N ASN A 29 -8.50 7.86 3.31
CA ASN A 29 -9.68 8.42 2.67
C ASN A 29 -9.42 9.87 2.16
N SER A 30 -8.80 9.98 0.99
CA SER A 30 -8.52 11.25 0.31
C SER A 30 -8.60 11.04 -1.20
N ASP A 31 -9.26 11.96 -1.88
CA ASP A 31 -9.37 12.00 -3.35
C ASP A 31 -8.41 13.02 -4.00
N VAL A 32 -7.58 13.67 -3.18
CA VAL A 32 -6.61 14.66 -3.67
C VAL A 32 -5.44 13.97 -4.36
N THR A 33 -5.33 14.19 -5.67
CA THR A 33 -4.22 13.70 -6.48
C THR A 33 -3.68 14.85 -7.33
N TYR A 34 -2.39 15.16 -7.16
CA TYR A 34 -1.69 16.07 -8.06
C TYR A 34 -0.86 15.29 -9.06
N ARG A 35 -1.22 15.42 -10.33
CA ARG A 35 -0.61 14.65 -11.42
C ARG A 35 0.45 15.49 -12.12
N VAL A 36 1.69 15.02 -12.10
CA VAL A 36 2.82 15.68 -12.75
C VAL A 36 2.91 15.28 -14.21
N TYR A 37 2.63 14.04 -14.54
CA TYR A 37 2.71 13.47 -15.87
C TYR A 37 1.71 12.31 -16.03
N ASP A 38 1.16 12.11 -17.21
CA ASP A 38 0.13 11.09 -17.43
C ASP A 38 0.28 10.31 -18.75
N TYR A 39 1.47 10.18 -19.27
CA TYR A 39 1.76 9.33 -20.42
C TYR A 39 0.88 9.62 -21.65
N GLY A 40 0.51 10.88 -21.88
CA GLY A 40 -0.33 11.30 -23.00
C GLY A 40 -1.83 11.03 -22.86
N ARG A 41 -2.30 10.56 -21.68
CA ARG A 41 -3.74 10.42 -21.42
C ARG A 41 -4.41 11.78 -21.24
N PRO A 42 -5.71 11.92 -21.60
CA PRO A 42 -6.42 13.20 -21.55
C PRO A 42 -6.92 13.53 -20.13
N ARG A 43 -6.04 13.47 -19.12
CA ARG A 43 -6.35 13.85 -17.75
C ARG A 43 -5.61 15.12 -17.38
N GLU A 44 -6.19 15.90 -16.47
CA GLU A 44 -5.59 17.13 -16.00
C GLU A 44 -4.24 16.91 -15.33
N ILE A 45 -3.27 17.75 -15.63
CA ILE A 45 -1.93 17.77 -15.04
C ILE A 45 -1.81 18.99 -14.14
N HIS A 46 -1.23 18.82 -12.95
CA HIS A 46 -1.22 19.84 -11.89
C HIS A 46 0.22 20.19 -11.50
N VAL A 47 1.06 20.59 -12.48
CA VAL A 47 2.51 20.79 -12.23
C VAL A 47 2.77 21.80 -11.12
N GLU A 48 2.15 22.99 -11.17
CA GLU A 48 2.36 24.05 -10.18
C GLU A 48 1.97 23.58 -8.77
N LYS A 49 0.76 23.03 -8.59
CA LYS A 49 0.30 22.48 -7.30
C LYS A 49 1.15 21.31 -6.82
N SER A 50 1.69 20.52 -7.75
CA SER A 50 2.59 19.43 -7.41
C SER A 50 3.89 19.94 -6.81
N LEU A 51 4.45 21.02 -7.35
CA LEU A 51 5.69 21.61 -6.84
C LEU A 51 5.54 22.12 -5.40
N ASP A 52 4.36 22.58 -5.02
CA ASP A 52 4.09 23.05 -3.64
C ASP A 52 4.07 21.92 -2.62
N VAL A 53 3.80 20.68 -3.04
CA VAL A 53 3.62 19.54 -2.13
C VAL A 53 4.69 18.46 -2.27
N ILE A 54 5.49 18.47 -3.34
CA ILE A 54 6.56 17.48 -3.53
C ILE A 54 7.62 17.67 -2.45
N ASN A 55 7.98 16.57 -1.83
CA ASN A 55 9.14 16.49 -0.96
C ASN A 55 10.22 15.65 -1.64
N PHE A 56 11.26 16.31 -2.13
CA PHE A 56 12.37 15.68 -2.87
C PHE A 56 13.30 14.82 -2.00
N ASP A 57 13.21 14.94 -0.68
CA ASP A 57 13.99 14.14 0.26
C ASP A 57 13.33 12.79 0.57
N LEU A 58 12.06 12.62 0.20
CA LEU A 58 11.36 11.37 0.43
C LEU A 58 11.84 10.25 -0.50
N LYS A 59 11.84 9.05 0.06
CA LYS A 59 12.09 7.80 -0.69
C LYS A 59 11.00 6.80 -0.36
N ALA A 60 10.63 5.98 -1.36
CA ALA A 60 9.73 4.87 -1.15
C ALA A 60 10.33 3.89 -0.14
N GLN A 61 9.56 3.56 0.88
CA GLN A 61 9.96 2.56 1.87
C GLN A 61 9.53 1.18 1.39
N ASN A 62 10.50 0.31 1.14
CA ASN A 62 10.23 -1.08 0.79
C ASN A 62 9.98 -1.88 2.08
N LEU A 63 8.77 -2.41 2.21
CA LEU A 63 8.30 -3.20 3.34
C LEU A 63 8.34 -4.72 3.08
N SER A 64 8.84 -5.14 1.93
CA SER A 64 8.81 -6.54 1.47
C SER A 64 9.68 -7.48 2.31
N ASN A 65 10.62 -6.94 3.07
CA ASN A 65 11.56 -7.71 3.89
C ASN A 65 11.17 -7.77 5.38
N ASN A 66 9.94 -7.43 5.72
CA ASN A 66 9.45 -7.55 7.08
C ASN A 66 9.42 -9.02 7.51
N GLU A 67 9.61 -9.25 8.79
CA GLU A 67 9.69 -10.58 9.36
C GLU A 67 8.41 -11.38 9.16
N VAL A 68 8.57 -12.65 8.80
CA VAL A 68 7.46 -13.60 8.70
C VAL A 68 7.33 -14.35 10.03
N VAL A 69 6.26 -14.11 10.76
CA VAL A 69 5.95 -14.84 11.98
C VAL A 69 5.06 -16.04 11.67
N LYS A 70 5.45 -17.20 12.15
CA LYS A 70 4.70 -18.46 11.95
C LYS A 70 3.86 -18.79 13.18
N TYR A 71 2.63 -19.20 12.92
CA TYR A 71 1.66 -19.67 13.90
C TYR A 71 1.16 -21.07 13.52
N ASP A 72 0.38 -21.69 14.39
CA ASP A 72 -0.29 -22.96 14.07
C ASP A 72 -1.39 -22.72 13.02
N GLY A 73 -1.17 -23.19 11.81
CA GLY A 73 -2.10 -23.11 10.69
C GLY A 73 -2.00 -21.89 9.80
N PHE A 74 -1.14 -20.91 10.10
CA PHE A 74 -0.92 -19.74 9.26
C PHE A 74 0.43 -19.06 9.51
N SER A 75 0.79 -18.15 8.62
CA SER A 75 1.90 -17.21 8.86
C SER A 75 1.47 -15.78 8.56
N LYS A 76 2.09 -14.83 9.23
CA LYS A 76 1.75 -13.42 9.18
C LYS A 76 2.98 -12.56 8.89
N VAL A 77 2.78 -11.50 8.12
CA VAL A 77 3.74 -10.41 7.92
C VAL A 77 3.02 -9.10 8.18
N ASP A 78 3.49 -8.34 9.15
CA ASP A 78 3.03 -6.98 9.39
C ASP A 78 3.80 -6.03 8.46
N PHE A 79 3.13 -5.40 7.51
CA PHE A 79 3.77 -4.47 6.58
C PHE A 79 3.90 -3.07 7.17
N CYS A 80 2.83 -2.51 7.67
CA CYS A 80 2.85 -1.20 8.32
C CYS A 80 1.67 -1.04 9.30
N GLU A 81 1.88 -0.17 10.26
CA GLU A 81 0.83 0.38 11.11
C GLU A 81 1.08 1.88 11.28
N ASN A 82 0.07 2.69 11.06
CA ASN A 82 0.10 4.14 11.23
C ASN A 82 -1.23 4.62 11.81
N GLU A 83 -1.40 5.93 11.96
CA GLU A 83 -2.62 6.52 12.55
C GLU A 83 -3.90 6.30 11.72
N TYR A 84 -3.79 5.92 10.45
CA TYR A 84 -4.92 5.78 9.53
C TYR A 84 -5.30 4.32 9.29
N PHE A 85 -4.31 3.43 9.14
CA PHE A 85 -4.54 2.01 8.89
C PHE A 85 -3.33 1.15 9.25
N GLY A 86 -3.59 -0.12 9.50
CA GLY A 86 -2.58 -1.18 9.52
C GLY A 86 -2.73 -2.09 8.30
N MET A 87 -1.64 -2.64 7.80
CA MET A 87 -1.64 -3.60 6.71
C MET A 87 -0.82 -4.84 7.05
N GLU A 88 -1.47 -5.98 6.95
CA GLU A 88 -0.90 -7.28 7.24
C GLU A 88 -1.11 -8.23 6.05
N LYS A 89 -0.24 -9.18 5.91
CA LYS A 89 -0.43 -10.31 5.00
C LYS A 89 -0.49 -11.60 5.79
N ILE A 90 -1.58 -12.32 5.63
CA ILE A 90 -1.79 -13.60 6.25
C ILE A 90 -1.77 -14.69 5.18
N ASN A 91 -0.92 -15.69 5.37
CA ASN A 91 -0.90 -16.89 4.55
C ASN A 91 -1.49 -18.03 5.37
N VAL A 92 -2.71 -18.41 5.04
CA VAL A 92 -3.46 -19.45 5.72
C VAL A 92 -3.13 -20.80 5.12
N GLU A 93 -2.67 -21.74 5.95
CA GLU A 93 -2.37 -23.12 5.57
C GLU A 93 -3.53 -24.05 5.93
N THR A 94 -4.10 -23.88 7.12
CA THR A 94 -5.25 -24.66 7.59
C THR A 94 -6.39 -23.79 8.07
N LYS A 95 -6.14 -22.92 9.04
CA LYS A 95 -7.12 -21.98 9.56
C LYS A 95 -6.47 -20.70 10.07
N TRP A 96 -7.23 -19.65 10.07
CA TRP A 96 -6.95 -18.38 10.75
C TRP A 96 -8.27 -17.82 11.26
N ASP A 97 -8.27 -17.32 12.48
CA ASP A 97 -9.40 -16.64 13.10
C ASP A 97 -8.90 -15.38 13.82
N ASP A 98 -9.70 -14.32 13.75
CA ASP A 98 -9.44 -13.07 14.43
C ASP A 98 -10.77 -12.42 14.84
N CYS A 99 -10.71 -11.47 15.75
CA CYS A 99 -11.89 -10.74 16.18
C CYS A 99 -11.62 -9.24 16.24
N SER A 100 -12.62 -8.45 15.83
CA SER A 100 -12.62 -7.00 15.99
C SER A 100 -13.03 -6.64 17.43
N ASN A 101 -12.40 -5.61 17.97
CA ASN A 101 -12.69 -5.07 19.32
C ASN A 101 -13.67 -3.90 19.32
N GLU A 102 -14.49 -3.76 18.28
CA GLU A 102 -15.46 -2.66 18.06
C GLU A 102 -14.82 -1.27 17.77
N GLU A 103 -13.53 -1.11 17.97
CA GLU A 103 -12.81 0.14 17.67
C GLU A 103 -12.30 0.20 16.25
N LYS A 104 -12.10 -0.97 15.62
CA LYS A 104 -11.52 -1.12 14.28
C LYS A 104 -12.38 -2.05 13.44
N PHE A 105 -12.34 -1.85 12.14
CA PHE A 105 -12.90 -2.78 11.17
C PHE A 105 -11.79 -3.38 10.31
N PHE A 106 -12.02 -4.57 9.76
CA PHE A 106 -11.11 -5.24 8.85
C PHE A 106 -11.64 -5.25 7.43
N ILE A 107 -10.75 -5.07 6.46
CA ILE A 107 -11.02 -5.28 5.04
C ILE A 107 -10.12 -6.43 4.57
N PHE A 108 -10.73 -7.49 4.08
CA PHE A 108 -10.01 -8.65 3.57
C PHE A 108 -9.98 -8.65 2.05
N ASN A 109 -8.76 -8.67 1.49
CA ASN A 109 -8.53 -8.92 0.08
C ASN A 109 -7.97 -10.33 -0.08
N MET A 110 -8.76 -11.24 -0.66
CA MET A 110 -8.32 -12.62 -0.88
C MET A 110 -7.65 -12.75 -2.25
N CYS A 111 -6.39 -13.18 -2.22
CA CYS A 111 -5.63 -13.50 -3.43
C CYS A 111 -5.54 -15.02 -3.58
N TRP A 112 -6.10 -15.56 -4.64
CA TRP A 112 -5.95 -16.97 -5.00
C TRP A 112 -4.63 -17.17 -5.77
N ARG A 113 -3.98 -18.28 -5.51
CA ARG A 113 -2.76 -18.69 -6.23
C ARG A 113 -3.10 -19.36 -7.55
#